data_e9ce42b9507bde51d2edb1a997c580a6
#
_entry.id   e9ce42b9507bde51d2edb1a997c580a6
#
_cell.length_a   1.000
_cell.length_b   1.000
_cell.length_c   1.000
_cell.angle_alpha   90.00
_cell.angle_beta   90.00
_cell.angle_gamma   90.00
#
_symmetry.space_group_name_H-M   'P 1'
#
loop_
_entity.id
_entity.type
_entity.pdbx_description
1 polymer ?
#
loop_
_entity_poly.entity_id
_entity_poly.type
_entity_poly.pdbx_seq_one_letter_code
_entity_poly.pdbx_strand_id
1 'polypeptide(L)'
;IDARSVDFSVMAEQWGDEPRPVMSLHGSPTTHPEQRCCWITHTNEQTHDIIRDGLDRSPLFSGVIEGTGPRYCPSIEDKIHRFSDKLSHQIFIEPEGLTTTELYPNGISTSLPFDVQLSLVHSIVGLEKAHITRPGYAIEYDYFDPRDLKHSLETRSINGLFFAGQINGTTGYE
;
A
#
# COMPACT_ATOMS: atom_id res chain seq x y z
N ILE A 1 1.52 10.28 -5.77
CA ILE A 1 1.75 10.91 -7.09
C ILE A 1 1.00 12.22 -7.19
N ASP A 2 1.45 13.11 -8.10
CA ASP A 2 0.81 14.42 -8.31
C ASP A 2 -0.34 14.32 -9.31
N ALA A 3 -1.57 14.65 -8.91
CA ALA A 3 -2.77 14.61 -9.72
C ALA A 3 -2.67 15.41 -11.03
N ARG A 4 -1.90 16.50 -11.04
CA ARG A 4 -1.70 17.36 -12.22
C ARG A 4 -0.92 16.70 -13.35
N SER A 5 -0.30 15.56 -13.07
CA SER A 5 0.50 14.76 -14.00
C SER A 5 -0.18 13.46 -14.45
N VAL A 6 -1.44 13.25 -14.05
CA VAL A 6 -2.23 12.05 -14.34
C VAL A 6 -3.25 12.35 -15.43
N ASP A 7 -3.39 11.44 -16.39
CA ASP A 7 -4.45 11.51 -17.40
C ASP A 7 -5.67 10.69 -16.95
N PHE A 8 -6.62 11.34 -16.32
CA PHE A 8 -7.84 10.69 -15.85
C PHE A 8 -8.80 10.33 -16.99
N SER A 9 -8.65 10.90 -18.17
CA SER A 9 -9.59 10.70 -19.29
C SER A 9 -9.63 9.27 -19.81
N VAL A 10 -8.59 8.49 -19.52
CA VAL A 10 -8.42 7.08 -19.91
C VAL A 10 -8.72 6.09 -18.78
N MET A 11 -9.14 6.58 -17.62
CA MET A 11 -9.45 5.76 -16.43
C MET A 11 -10.95 5.69 -16.20
N ALA A 12 -11.40 4.62 -15.54
CA ALA A 12 -12.79 4.50 -15.11
C ALA A 12 -12.96 5.19 -13.75
N GLU A 13 -14.02 6.02 -13.64
CA GLU A 13 -14.39 6.62 -12.35
C GLU A 13 -15.07 5.59 -11.46
N GLN A 14 -14.76 5.63 -10.17
CA GLN A 14 -15.48 4.88 -9.14
C GLN A 14 -15.95 5.85 -8.05
N TRP A 15 -17.24 6.02 -7.99
CA TRP A 15 -17.91 6.79 -6.95
C TRP A 15 -18.25 5.92 -5.75
N GLY A 16 -18.48 6.55 -4.61
CA GLY A 16 -18.98 5.87 -3.41
C GLY A 16 -20.40 5.34 -3.58
N ASP A 17 -20.80 4.45 -2.67
CA ASP A 17 -22.14 3.84 -2.69
C ASP A 17 -23.27 4.85 -2.47
N GLU A 18 -24.41 4.61 -3.12
CA GLU A 18 -25.67 5.31 -2.89
C GLU A 18 -26.78 4.28 -2.53
N PRO A 19 -27.49 4.44 -1.42
CA PRO A 19 -27.34 5.53 -0.44
C PRO A 19 -26.02 5.48 0.31
N ARG A 20 -25.49 6.66 0.67
CA ARG A 20 -24.20 6.80 1.36
C ARG A 20 -24.20 6.03 2.70
N PRO A 21 -23.32 5.05 2.87
CA PRO A 21 -23.24 4.29 4.11
C PRO A 21 -22.70 5.16 5.26
N VAL A 22 -23.14 4.86 6.48
CA VAL A 22 -22.70 5.53 7.69
C VAL A 22 -22.06 4.51 8.61
N MET A 23 -20.78 4.67 8.94
CA MET A 23 -20.06 3.71 9.80
C MET A 23 -20.40 3.85 11.28
N SER A 24 -20.69 5.07 11.74
CA SER A 24 -21.03 5.33 13.14
C SER A 24 -22.53 5.22 13.38
N LEU A 25 -22.96 4.57 14.46
CA LEU A 25 -24.35 4.53 14.91
C LEU A 25 -24.93 5.94 15.23
N HIS A 26 -24.05 6.91 15.51
CA HIS A 26 -24.41 8.29 15.81
C HIS A 26 -24.24 9.23 14.61
N GLY A 27 -23.74 8.72 13.49
CA GLY A 27 -23.56 9.47 12.27
C GLY A 27 -24.85 9.57 11.45
N SER A 28 -24.83 10.44 10.46
CA SER A 28 -25.86 10.52 9.43
C SER A 28 -25.24 10.82 8.06
N PRO A 29 -25.92 10.53 6.95
CA PRO A 29 -25.42 10.87 5.62
C PRO A 29 -25.12 12.36 5.44
N THR A 30 -25.82 13.22 6.20
CA THR A 30 -25.66 14.69 6.13
C THR A 30 -24.44 15.20 6.88
N THR A 31 -23.81 14.38 7.74
CA THR A 31 -22.59 14.75 8.48
C THR A 31 -21.31 14.27 7.78
N HIS A 32 -21.43 13.56 6.67
CA HIS A 32 -20.27 13.14 5.89
C HIS A 32 -19.60 14.32 5.17
N PRO A 33 -18.27 14.29 5.02
CA PRO A 33 -17.59 15.24 4.14
C PRO A 33 -18.01 15.04 2.69
N GLU A 34 -17.72 16.04 1.85
CA GLU A 34 -17.86 15.93 0.41
C GLU A 34 -17.13 14.69 -0.09
N GLN A 35 -17.79 13.90 -0.94
CA GLN A 35 -17.18 12.71 -1.52
C GLN A 35 -16.42 13.07 -2.80
N ARG A 36 -15.28 12.41 -2.99
CA ARG A 36 -14.50 12.43 -4.23
C ARG A 36 -14.51 11.04 -4.82
N CYS A 37 -14.50 10.94 -6.15
CA CYS A 37 -14.34 9.65 -6.80
C CYS A 37 -12.88 9.19 -6.73
N CYS A 38 -12.69 7.89 -6.81
CA CYS A 38 -11.43 7.25 -7.16
C CYS A 38 -11.42 6.93 -8.66
N TRP A 39 -10.24 6.68 -9.21
CA TRP A 39 -10.12 6.24 -10.60
C TRP A 39 -9.47 4.87 -10.64
N ILE A 40 -9.89 4.07 -11.61
CA ILE A 40 -9.41 2.71 -11.79
C ILE A 40 -8.54 2.64 -13.04
N THR A 41 -7.35 2.10 -12.87
CA THR A 41 -6.46 1.65 -13.93
C THR A 41 -5.92 0.27 -13.60
N HIS A 42 -5.01 -0.26 -14.41
CA HIS A 42 -4.48 -1.61 -14.25
C HIS A 42 -3.01 -1.68 -14.60
N THR A 43 -2.29 -2.61 -13.98
CA THR A 43 -1.00 -3.06 -14.50
C THR A 43 -1.22 -3.80 -15.82
N ASN A 44 -0.18 -3.92 -16.61
CA ASN A 44 -0.15 -4.62 -17.88
C ASN A 44 1.12 -5.49 -17.98
N GLU A 45 1.24 -6.21 -19.06
CA GLU A 45 2.37 -7.15 -19.28
C GLU A 45 3.72 -6.42 -19.24
N GLN A 46 3.83 -5.23 -19.85
CA GLN A 46 5.04 -4.41 -19.78
C GLN A 46 5.38 -4.01 -18.33
N THR A 47 4.37 -3.63 -17.55
CA THR A 47 4.56 -3.34 -16.11
C THR A 47 5.11 -4.56 -15.37
N HIS A 48 4.56 -5.75 -15.67
CA HIS A 48 4.98 -7.00 -15.04
C HIS A 48 6.43 -7.36 -15.41
N ASP A 49 6.84 -7.14 -16.66
CA ASP A 49 8.22 -7.40 -17.10
C ASP A 49 9.21 -6.47 -16.42
N ILE A 50 8.91 -5.16 -16.34
CA ILE A 50 9.73 -4.20 -15.59
C ILE A 50 9.94 -4.64 -14.13
N ILE A 51 8.87 -5.13 -13.50
CA ILE A 51 8.94 -5.58 -12.11
C ILE A 51 9.77 -6.86 -11.99
N ARG A 52 9.58 -7.84 -12.89
CA ARG A 52 10.35 -9.09 -12.90
C ARG A 52 11.84 -8.83 -13.07
N ASP A 53 12.20 -7.92 -13.97
CA ASP A 53 13.59 -7.53 -14.22
C ASP A 53 14.24 -6.80 -13.04
N GLY A 54 13.42 -6.23 -12.13
CA GLY A 54 13.90 -5.54 -10.95
C GLY A 54 13.90 -6.37 -9.66
N LEU A 55 13.43 -7.63 -9.67
CA LEU A 55 13.24 -8.45 -8.46
C LEU A 55 14.53 -8.70 -7.69
N ASP A 56 15.66 -8.88 -8.36
CA ASP A 56 16.98 -9.10 -7.76
C ASP A 56 17.45 -7.88 -6.94
N ARG A 57 16.88 -6.72 -7.19
CA ARG A 57 17.17 -5.46 -6.50
C ARG A 57 16.13 -5.11 -5.41
N SER A 58 15.10 -5.93 -5.23
CA SER A 58 14.09 -5.74 -4.18
C SER A 58 14.65 -6.19 -2.83
N PRO A 59 14.58 -5.36 -1.76
CA PRO A 59 15.00 -5.75 -0.42
C PRO A 59 14.28 -6.99 0.12
N LEU A 60 13.02 -7.22 -0.30
CA LEU A 60 12.23 -8.38 0.09
C LEU A 60 12.71 -9.67 -0.60
N PHE A 61 13.13 -9.60 -1.86
CA PHE A 61 13.56 -10.76 -2.65
C PHE A 61 15.07 -11.02 -2.56
N SER A 62 15.86 -10.00 -2.28
CA SER A 62 17.32 -10.13 -2.09
C SER A 62 17.73 -10.64 -0.71
N GLY A 63 16.79 -10.84 0.22
CA GLY A 63 17.06 -11.30 1.58
C GLY A 63 17.64 -10.22 2.51
N VAL A 64 17.57 -8.96 2.15
CA VAL A 64 17.95 -7.83 3.02
C VAL A 64 16.96 -7.67 4.17
N ILE A 65 15.67 -7.97 3.92
CA ILE A 65 14.63 -7.98 4.93
C ILE A 65 14.31 -9.45 5.27
N GLU A 66 14.60 -9.86 6.50
CA GLU A 66 14.38 -11.23 6.97
C GLU A 66 13.09 -11.39 7.79
N GLY A 67 12.51 -10.28 8.25
CA GLY A 67 11.32 -10.26 9.10
C GLY A 67 10.04 -10.66 8.36
N THR A 68 9.14 -11.36 9.06
CA THR A 68 7.78 -11.60 8.58
C THR A 68 6.85 -10.51 9.09
N GLY A 69 6.16 -9.82 8.19
CA GLY A 69 5.19 -8.80 8.57
C GLY A 69 4.01 -9.39 9.36
N PRO A 70 3.43 -8.63 10.29
CA PRO A 70 2.32 -9.09 11.14
C PRO A 70 1.00 -9.27 10.37
N ARG A 71 0.92 -8.72 9.15
CA ARG A 71 -0.23 -8.85 8.25
C ARG A 71 0.19 -9.24 6.85
N TYR A 72 -0.70 -9.95 6.17
CA TYR A 72 -0.56 -10.20 4.75
C TYR A 72 -0.91 -8.94 3.96
N CYS A 73 0.10 -8.21 3.52
CA CYS A 73 -0.02 -7.03 2.67
C CYS A 73 0.97 -7.16 1.51
N PRO A 74 0.60 -7.90 0.44
CA PRO A 74 1.52 -8.20 -0.63
C PRO A 74 1.87 -6.94 -1.41
N SER A 75 3.16 -6.73 -1.65
CA SER A 75 3.65 -5.74 -2.61
C SER A 75 3.25 -6.13 -4.03
N ILE A 76 3.41 -5.22 -4.98
CA ILE A 76 3.13 -5.54 -6.39
C ILE A 76 4.08 -6.62 -6.90
N GLU A 77 5.35 -6.61 -6.50
CA GLU A 77 6.31 -7.64 -6.86
C GLU A 77 5.89 -9.02 -6.31
N ASP A 78 5.34 -9.07 -5.11
CA ASP A 78 4.84 -10.30 -4.49
C ASP A 78 3.58 -10.82 -5.25
N LYS A 79 2.67 -9.93 -5.64
CA LYS A 79 1.51 -10.28 -6.45
C LYS A 79 1.90 -10.88 -7.80
N ILE A 80 2.84 -10.25 -8.50
CA ILE A 80 3.29 -10.70 -9.82
C ILE A 80 4.05 -12.03 -9.73
N HIS A 81 4.80 -12.24 -8.66
CA HIS A 81 5.48 -13.49 -8.42
C HIS A 81 4.49 -14.64 -8.10
N ARG A 82 3.56 -14.40 -7.16
CA ARG A 82 2.61 -15.43 -6.70
C ARG A 82 1.47 -15.70 -7.67
N PHE A 83 1.02 -14.70 -8.42
CA PHE A 83 -0.09 -14.77 -9.37
C PHE A 83 0.41 -14.52 -10.79
N SER A 84 1.44 -15.25 -11.19
CA SER A 84 2.11 -15.07 -12.48
C SER A 84 1.25 -15.39 -13.69
N ASP A 85 0.11 -16.07 -13.50
CA ASP A 85 -0.94 -16.34 -14.50
C ASP A 85 -1.84 -15.13 -14.76
N LYS A 86 -1.82 -14.11 -13.89
CA LYS A 86 -2.61 -12.90 -14.08
C LYS A 86 -1.92 -11.93 -15.02
N LEU A 87 -2.65 -11.46 -16.03
CA LEU A 87 -2.15 -10.50 -17.03
C LEU A 87 -2.24 -9.04 -16.54
N SER A 88 -3.05 -8.78 -15.51
CA SER A 88 -3.22 -7.44 -14.94
C SER A 88 -3.66 -7.50 -13.49
N HIS A 89 -3.32 -6.44 -12.74
CA HIS A 89 -3.80 -6.18 -11.40
C HIS A 89 -4.46 -4.81 -11.36
N GLN A 90 -5.59 -4.71 -10.70
CA GLN A 90 -6.33 -3.46 -10.55
C GLN A 90 -5.58 -2.49 -9.63
N ILE A 91 -5.64 -1.22 -9.99
CA ILE A 91 -5.05 -0.11 -9.25
C ILE A 91 -6.14 0.95 -9.04
N PHE A 92 -6.28 1.41 -7.81
CA PHE A 92 -7.13 2.55 -7.48
C PHE A 92 -6.25 3.79 -7.31
N ILE A 93 -6.61 4.86 -7.98
CA ILE A 93 -5.98 6.18 -7.82
C ILE A 93 -6.87 6.99 -6.90
N GLU A 94 -6.46 7.16 -5.67
CA GLU A 94 -7.26 7.66 -4.56
C GLU A 94 -6.80 9.06 -4.12
N PRO A 95 -7.68 10.07 -4.07
CA PRO A 95 -7.32 11.38 -3.50
C PRO A 95 -6.98 11.24 -2.01
N GLU A 96 -5.85 11.78 -1.58
CA GLU A 96 -5.47 11.79 -0.16
C GLU A 96 -6.20 12.86 0.66
N GLY A 97 -7.05 13.67 0.04
CA GLY A 97 -7.86 14.68 0.71
C GLY A 97 -8.65 15.53 -0.26
N LEU A 98 -9.51 16.39 0.28
CA LEU A 98 -10.45 17.20 -0.53
C LEU A 98 -9.76 18.32 -1.33
N THR A 99 -8.64 18.84 -0.84
CA THR A 99 -7.97 20.02 -1.40
C THR A 99 -6.52 19.75 -1.80
N THR A 100 -6.02 18.55 -1.61
CA THR A 100 -4.65 18.16 -2.00
C THR A 100 -4.59 17.75 -3.46
N THR A 101 -3.43 17.92 -4.07
CA THR A 101 -3.09 17.35 -5.38
C THR A 101 -2.38 15.99 -5.26
N GLU A 102 -2.23 15.47 -4.04
CA GLU A 102 -1.63 14.15 -3.83
C GLU A 102 -2.66 13.05 -4.00
N LEU A 103 -2.26 12.04 -4.79
CA LEU A 103 -3.03 10.82 -5.01
C LEU A 103 -2.23 9.62 -4.51
N TYR A 104 -2.92 8.67 -3.92
CA TYR A 104 -2.39 7.38 -3.50
C TYR A 104 -2.74 6.31 -4.54
N PRO A 105 -1.75 5.71 -5.22
CA PRO A 105 -2.00 4.60 -6.13
C PRO A 105 -2.07 3.30 -5.35
N ASN A 106 -3.27 2.94 -4.91
CA ASN A 106 -3.53 1.74 -4.15
C ASN A 106 -3.46 0.50 -5.05
N GLY A 107 -2.67 -0.48 -4.63
CA GLY A 107 -2.51 -1.75 -5.36
C GLY A 107 -1.11 -1.98 -5.92
N ILE A 108 -0.25 -0.96 -5.92
CA ILE A 108 1.15 -1.04 -6.38
C ILE A 108 2.16 -0.70 -5.27
N SER A 109 1.86 -1.04 -4.02
CA SER A 109 2.84 -0.96 -2.94
C SER A 109 4.11 -1.71 -3.35
N THR A 110 5.27 -1.09 -3.19
CA THR A 110 6.53 -1.64 -3.68
C THR A 110 7.73 -1.21 -2.84
N SER A 111 8.73 -2.06 -2.78
CA SER A 111 10.05 -1.78 -2.21
C SER A 111 11.17 -1.74 -3.27
N LEU A 112 10.82 -1.85 -4.54
CA LEU A 112 11.78 -1.78 -5.64
C LEU A 112 12.55 -0.45 -5.66
N PRO A 113 13.75 -0.39 -6.22
CA PRO A 113 14.51 0.85 -6.39
C PRO A 113 13.73 1.92 -7.18
N PHE A 114 14.02 3.18 -6.90
CA PHE A 114 13.25 4.30 -7.46
C PHE A 114 13.20 4.34 -8.99
N ASP A 115 14.28 4.00 -9.66
CA ASP A 115 14.34 3.93 -11.13
C ASP A 115 13.37 2.86 -11.69
N VAL A 116 13.24 1.73 -11.00
CA VAL A 116 12.27 0.69 -11.35
C VAL A 116 10.84 1.17 -11.05
N GLN A 117 10.62 1.82 -9.89
CA GLN A 117 9.31 2.39 -9.55
C GLN A 117 8.86 3.41 -10.60
N LEU A 118 9.76 4.27 -11.06
CA LEU A 118 9.44 5.25 -12.08
C LEU A 118 9.04 4.58 -13.39
N SER A 119 9.81 3.57 -13.82
CA SER A 119 9.54 2.82 -15.04
C SER A 119 8.21 2.06 -14.96
N LEU A 120 7.93 1.39 -13.84
CA LEU A 120 6.68 0.66 -13.67
C LEU A 120 5.47 1.60 -13.65
N VAL A 121 5.55 2.75 -12.97
CA VAL A 121 4.45 3.73 -12.94
C VAL A 121 4.19 4.28 -14.33
N HIS A 122 5.24 4.63 -15.07
CA HIS A 122 5.11 5.16 -16.43
C HIS A 122 4.64 4.13 -17.47
N SER A 123 4.65 2.85 -17.17
CA SER A 123 4.08 1.80 -18.02
C SER A 123 2.56 1.60 -17.86
N ILE A 124 1.97 2.24 -16.84
CA ILE A 124 0.54 2.11 -16.52
C ILE A 124 -0.25 3.17 -17.29
N VAL A 125 -1.37 2.75 -17.90
CA VAL A 125 -2.25 3.64 -18.68
C VAL A 125 -2.78 4.77 -17.81
N GLY A 126 -2.57 6.01 -18.28
CA GLY A 126 -2.92 7.25 -17.60
C GLY A 126 -1.87 7.76 -16.60
N LEU A 127 -0.80 7.00 -16.38
CA LEU A 127 0.31 7.37 -15.50
C LEU A 127 1.64 7.58 -16.25
N GLU A 128 1.63 7.61 -17.57
CA GLU A 128 2.83 7.69 -18.42
C GLU A 128 3.70 8.92 -18.13
N LYS A 129 3.08 9.98 -17.59
CA LYS A 129 3.75 11.23 -17.20
C LYS A 129 3.65 11.53 -15.72
N ALA A 130 3.23 10.56 -14.93
CA ALA A 130 2.98 10.76 -13.51
C ALA A 130 4.25 11.16 -12.75
N HIS A 131 4.15 12.22 -11.96
CA HIS A 131 5.21 12.64 -11.05
C HIS A 131 5.05 11.92 -9.71
N ILE A 132 6.06 11.16 -9.31
CA ILE A 132 6.08 10.49 -8.01
C ILE A 132 6.52 11.51 -6.96
N THR A 133 5.60 11.90 -6.09
CA THR A 133 5.86 12.84 -4.99
C THR A 133 6.57 12.15 -3.82
N ARG A 134 6.24 10.89 -3.55
CA ARG A 134 6.89 10.02 -2.57
C ARG A 134 7.07 8.62 -3.16
N PRO A 135 8.29 8.10 -3.24
CA PRO A 135 8.51 6.73 -3.67
C PRO A 135 7.99 5.73 -2.64
N GLY A 136 7.66 4.54 -3.09
CA GLY A 136 7.44 3.39 -2.24
C GLY A 136 8.72 3.03 -1.48
N TYR A 137 8.57 2.39 -0.32
CA TYR A 137 9.67 2.00 0.54
C TYR A 137 9.40 0.65 1.20
N ALA A 138 10.46 -0.04 1.56
CA ALA A 138 10.36 -1.27 2.32
C ALA A 138 10.04 -0.96 3.79
N ILE A 139 9.23 -1.82 4.41
CA ILE A 139 8.98 -1.80 5.85
C ILE A 139 9.51 -3.10 6.42
N GLU A 140 10.32 -3.00 7.46
CA GLU A 140 10.76 -4.11 8.29
C GLU A 140 10.14 -3.96 9.67
N TYR A 141 9.70 -5.08 10.24
CA TYR A 141 9.04 -5.11 11.54
C TYR A 141 9.91 -5.79 12.57
N ASP A 142 10.16 -5.11 13.69
CA ASP A 142 10.66 -5.76 14.87
C ASP A 142 9.55 -6.59 15.53
N TYR A 143 9.94 -7.77 16.01
CA TYR A 143 9.05 -8.69 16.70
C TYR A 143 9.71 -9.25 17.95
N PHE A 144 8.99 -9.16 19.06
CA PHE A 144 9.37 -9.75 20.33
C PHE A 144 8.34 -10.79 20.73
N ASP A 145 8.83 -11.97 21.09
CA ASP A 145 7.98 -13.11 21.45
C ASP A 145 7.10 -12.76 22.68
N PRO A 146 5.77 -12.83 22.58
CA PRO A 146 4.89 -12.50 23.70
C PRO A 146 5.05 -13.44 24.91
N ARG A 147 5.68 -14.62 24.76
CA ARG A 147 6.02 -15.52 25.86
C ARG A 147 7.06 -14.92 26.79
N ASP A 148 7.84 -13.94 26.34
CA ASP A 148 8.80 -13.20 27.15
C ASP A 148 8.16 -12.07 27.95
N LEU A 149 6.84 -11.91 27.89
CA LEU A 149 6.08 -10.96 28.67
C LEU A 149 5.42 -11.61 29.90
N LYS A 150 5.24 -10.82 30.93
CA LYS A 150 4.33 -11.11 32.05
C LYS A 150 2.88 -10.83 31.59
N HIS A 151 1.88 -11.26 32.36
CA HIS A 151 0.49 -10.93 32.08
C HIS A 151 0.17 -9.42 32.12
N SER A 152 1.04 -8.65 32.79
CA SER A 152 1.00 -7.18 32.78
C SER A 152 1.55 -6.54 31.50
N LEU A 153 2.02 -7.33 30.53
CA LEU A 153 2.76 -6.93 29.34
C LEU A 153 4.17 -6.38 29.64
N GLU A 154 4.62 -6.45 30.88
CA GLU A 154 6.00 -6.13 31.25
C GLU A 154 6.93 -7.25 30.78
N THR A 155 8.10 -6.89 30.24
CA THR A 155 9.10 -7.88 29.85
C THR A 155 9.63 -8.63 31.08
N ARG A 156 9.99 -9.91 30.89
CA ARG A 156 10.57 -10.73 31.98
C ARG A 156 12.02 -10.38 32.23
N SER A 157 12.72 -9.82 31.25
CA SER A 157 14.15 -9.51 31.29
C SER A 157 14.48 -8.13 31.76
N ILE A 158 13.58 -7.14 31.57
CA ILE A 158 13.82 -5.74 31.94
C ILE A 158 12.64 -5.22 32.72
N ASN A 159 12.86 -4.87 33.99
CA ASN A 159 11.80 -4.31 34.84
C ASN A 159 11.38 -2.92 34.36
N GLY A 160 10.07 -2.67 34.35
CA GLY A 160 9.50 -1.38 33.96
C GLY A 160 9.41 -1.17 32.43
N LEU A 161 9.83 -2.14 31.61
CA LEU A 161 9.67 -2.11 30.17
C LEU A 161 8.44 -2.93 29.76
N PHE A 162 7.50 -2.30 29.09
CA PHE A 162 6.24 -2.90 28.65
C PHE A 162 6.14 -2.88 27.13
N PHE A 163 5.65 -3.96 26.54
CA PHE A 163 5.35 -4.07 25.11
C PHE A 163 3.87 -4.33 24.90
N ALA A 164 3.27 -3.63 23.92
CA ALA A 164 1.89 -3.82 23.53
C ALA A 164 1.73 -3.58 22.02
N GLY A 165 0.79 -4.27 21.39
CA GLY A 165 0.44 -4.06 20.01
C GLY A 165 1.31 -4.87 19.03
N GLN A 166 1.65 -4.26 17.92
CA GLN A 166 2.31 -4.90 16.79
C GLN A 166 3.67 -5.52 17.14
N ILE A 167 4.43 -4.89 18.02
CA ILE A 167 5.78 -5.32 18.40
C ILE A 167 5.80 -6.72 19.04
N ASN A 168 4.72 -7.16 19.66
CA ASN A 168 4.57 -8.50 20.23
C ASN A 168 3.49 -9.35 19.55
N GLY A 169 3.08 -8.98 18.35
CA GLY A 169 2.20 -9.77 17.50
C GLY A 169 0.74 -9.83 17.94
N THR A 170 0.29 -8.94 18.83
CA THR A 170 -1.10 -8.93 19.31
C THR A 170 -2.05 -8.28 18.30
N THR A 171 -1.57 -7.37 17.47
CA THR A 171 -2.31 -6.73 16.39
C THR A 171 -1.39 -6.38 15.24
N GLY A 172 -1.95 -6.06 14.08
CA GLY A 172 -1.20 -5.72 12.88
C GLY A 172 -1.07 -4.23 12.60
N TYR A 173 -1.64 -3.34 13.42
CA TYR A 173 -1.62 -1.90 13.13
C TYR A 173 -1.21 -0.99 14.30
N GLU A 174 -1.37 -1.34 15.51
CA GLU A 174 -1.08 -0.51 16.69
C GLU A 174 0.10 -1.03 17.49
#